data_69c30b4ae95785fdd3c9a621412a503c
#
_entry.id   69c30b4ae95785fdd3c9a621412a503c
#
_cell.length_a   1.000
_cell.length_b   1.000
_cell.length_c   1.000
_cell.angle_alpha   90.00
_cell.angle_beta   90.00
_cell.angle_gamma   90.00
#
_symmetry.space_group_name_H-M   'P 1'
#
loop_
_entity.id
_entity.type
_entity.pdbx_description
1 polymer ?
#
loop_
_entity_poly.entity_id
_entity_poly.type
_entity_poly.pdbx_seq_one_letter_code
_entity_poly.pdbx_strand_id
1 'polypeptide(L)'
;MIEVKNLQKTYRSHGQTVGLLGADFTVPDGQIVGGLGENGAGKTTMLRCIAELLPHKGTALLDGRPAGEQYGRISYITGEGSYYPALTVAAYGQLLADLHPAFAPARYAKFLEFFSLHGSDVIGHLSTGQRARVELAAGFAKRVPYYLMDEPFL
;
A
#
# COMPACT_ATOMS: atom_id res chain seq x y z
N MET A 1 -13.03 1.14 -10.39
CA MET A 1 -12.83 2.61 -10.47
C MET A 1 -12.61 3.17 -9.07
N ILE A 2 -11.64 4.09 -8.87
CA ILE A 2 -11.46 4.84 -7.62
C ILE A 2 -11.96 6.28 -7.85
N GLU A 3 -12.83 6.77 -6.99
CA GLU A 3 -13.32 8.14 -7.00
C GLU A 3 -12.96 8.82 -5.69
N VAL A 4 -12.33 9.98 -5.79
CA VAL A 4 -11.92 10.80 -4.63
C VAL A 4 -12.56 12.16 -4.78
N LYS A 5 -13.27 12.62 -3.73
CA LYS A 5 -13.97 13.90 -3.72
C LYS A 5 -13.69 14.67 -2.43
N ASN A 6 -13.14 15.86 -2.60
CA ASN A 6 -12.80 16.80 -1.53
C ASN A 6 -12.05 16.13 -0.36
N LEU A 7 -11.11 15.24 -0.69
CA LEU A 7 -10.37 14.48 0.32
C LEU A 7 -9.40 15.38 1.05
N GLN A 8 -9.56 15.51 2.37
CA GLN A 8 -8.79 16.44 3.20
C GLN A 8 -8.27 15.73 4.44
N LYS A 9 -7.00 15.99 4.76
CA LYS A 9 -6.38 15.59 6.02
C LYS A 9 -5.35 16.61 6.43
N THR A 10 -5.59 17.28 7.53
CA THR A 10 -4.69 18.32 8.04
C THR A 10 -4.08 17.93 9.36
N TYR A 11 -2.86 18.36 9.55
CA TYR A 11 -2.08 18.25 10.78
C TYR A 11 -1.68 19.64 11.24
N ARG A 12 -1.59 19.85 12.53
CA ARG A 12 -0.98 21.07 13.10
C ARG A 12 0.49 20.77 13.43
N SER A 13 1.39 21.50 12.79
CA SER A 13 2.83 21.41 13.04
C SER A 13 3.39 22.83 13.17
N HIS A 14 4.02 23.14 14.30
CA HIS A 14 4.65 24.45 14.58
C HIS A 14 3.73 25.66 14.28
N GLY A 15 2.44 25.53 14.60
CA GLY A 15 1.47 26.60 14.37
C GLY A 15 0.94 26.72 12.94
N GLN A 16 1.46 25.92 12.01
CA GLN A 16 0.99 25.85 10.62
C GLN A 16 0.10 24.63 10.37
N THR A 17 -0.86 24.77 9.47
CA THR A 17 -1.67 23.66 8.99
C THR A 17 -0.99 23.07 7.76
N VAL A 18 -0.61 21.80 7.85
CA VAL A 18 0.02 21.04 6.76
C VAL A 18 -0.77 19.79 6.45
N GLY A 19 -0.67 19.27 5.23
CA GLY A 19 -1.29 18.02 4.82
C GLY A 19 -2.05 18.14 3.51
N LEU A 20 -3.05 17.28 3.32
CA LEU A 20 -3.90 17.25 2.14
C LEU A 20 -5.04 18.27 2.31
N LEU A 21 -5.06 19.32 1.51
CA LEU A 21 -6.03 20.43 1.65
C LEU A 21 -7.32 20.24 0.82
N GLY A 22 -7.34 19.27 -0.05
CA GLY A 22 -8.48 18.88 -0.89
C GLY A 22 -7.97 18.20 -2.16
N ALA A 23 -8.43 16.99 -2.40
CA ALA A 23 -8.11 16.27 -3.63
C ALA A 23 -9.41 15.77 -4.28
N ASP A 24 -9.50 15.99 -5.59
CA ASP A 24 -10.61 15.59 -6.43
C ASP A 24 -10.06 14.93 -7.68
N PHE A 25 -10.29 13.63 -7.84
CA PHE A 25 -9.89 12.88 -9.04
C PHE A 25 -10.60 11.55 -9.14
N THR A 26 -10.51 10.96 -10.33
CA THR A 26 -11.00 9.62 -10.62
C THR A 26 -9.92 8.80 -11.29
N VAL A 27 -9.74 7.55 -10.86
CA VAL A 27 -8.91 6.55 -11.52
C VAL A 27 -9.82 5.51 -12.17
N PRO A 28 -9.94 5.50 -13.49
CA PRO A 28 -10.74 4.50 -14.20
C PRO A 28 -10.17 3.08 -14.02
N ASP A 29 -11.00 2.08 -14.29
CA ASP A 29 -10.56 0.67 -14.24
C ASP A 29 -9.49 0.39 -15.30
N GLY A 30 -8.57 -0.51 -14.96
CA GLY A 30 -7.48 -0.92 -15.84
C GLY A 30 -6.40 0.13 -16.07
N GLN A 31 -6.41 1.22 -15.32
CA GLN A 31 -5.43 2.30 -15.42
C GLN A 31 -4.37 2.23 -14.32
N ILE A 32 -3.13 2.61 -14.68
CA ILE A 32 -2.06 2.88 -13.73
C ILE A 32 -1.88 4.41 -13.70
N VAL A 33 -2.02 4.99 -12.52
CA VAL A 33 -1.91 6.44 -12.32
C VAL A 33 -0.77 6.74 -11.35
N GLY A 34 0.15 7.62 -11.75
CA GLY A 34 1.23 8.11 -10.90
C GLY A 34 0.90 9.46 -10.28
N GLY A 35 1.02 9.56 -8.97
CA GLY A 35 0.96 10.82 -8.24
C GLY A 35 2.34 11.48 -8.18
N LEU A 36 2.53 12.60 -8.88
CA LEU A 36 3.75 13.38 -8.83
C LEU A 36 3.58 14.60 -7.92
N GLY A 37 4.64 15.00 -7.27
CA GLY A 37 4.66 16.18 -6.40
C GLY A 37 5.90 16.21 -5.51
N GLU A 38 6.20 17.37 -4.97
CA GLU A 38 7.33 17.57 -4.05
C GLU A 38 7.18 16.73 -2.76
N ASN A 39 8.29 16.51 -2.07
CA ASN A 39 8.25 15.89 -0.74
C ASN A 39 7.44 16.77 0.21
N GLY A 40 6.54 16.15 0.97
CA GLY A 40 5.61 16.88 1.83
C GLY A 40 4.32 17.37 1.16
N ALA A 41 4.13 17.17 -0.14
CA ALA A 41 2.89 17.56 -0.85
C ALA A 41 1.64 16.73 -0.45
N GLY A 42 1.76 15.76 0.46
CA GLY A 42 0.63 14.99 0.96
C GLY A 42 0.35 13.68 0.20
N LYS A 43 1.24 13.22 -0.69
CA LYS A 43 1.06 11.98 -1.47
C LYS A 43 0.78 10.75 -0.60
N THR A 44 1.65 10.49 0.37
CA THR A 44 1.49 9.41 1.36
C THR A 44 0.19 9.58 2.15
N THR A 45 -0.10 10.80 2.61
CA THR A 45 -1.34 11.11 3.34
C THR A 45 -2.57 10.79 2.48
N MET A 46 -2.56 11.17 1.21
CA MET A 46 -3.64 10.91 0.27
C MET A 46 -3.85 9.39 0.08
N LEU A 47 -2.81 8.63 -0.17
CA LEU A 47 -2.90 7.18 -0.35
C LEU A 47 -3.40 6.49 0.93
N ARG A 48 -2.91 6.91 2.10
CA ARG A 48 -3.37 6.39 3.40
C ARG A 48 -4.83 6.76 3.69
N CYS A 49 -5.31 7.92 3.25
CA CYS A 49 -6.73 8.29 3.35
C CYS A 49 -7.59 7.44 2.40
N ILE A 50 -7.16 7.21 1.16
CA ILE A 50 -7.88 6.33 0.21
C ILE A 50 -7.94 4.89 0.74
N ALA A 51 -6.86 4.41 1.38
CA ALA A 51 -6.81 3.10 2.02
C ALA A 51 -7.58 3.05 3.36
N GLU A 52 -8.19 4.17 3.80
CA GLU A 52 -8.87 4.32 5.10
C GLU A 52 -7.98 4.01 6.32
N LEU A 53 -6.68 4.17 6.16
CA LEU A 53 -5.70 4.03 7.25
C LEU A 53 -5.59 5.29 8.11
N LEU A 54 -6.13 6.41 7.63
CA LEU A 54 -6.17 7.69 8.33
C LEU A 54 -7.58 8.28 8.28
N PRO A 55 -8.10 8.81 9.41
CA PRO A 55 -9.34 9.54 9.42
C PRO A 55 -9.19 10.84 8.60
N HIS A 56 -10.16 11.11 7.75
CA HIS A 56 -10.14 12.22 6.80
C HIS A 56 -11.53 12.84 6.64
N LYS A 57 -11.62 13.99 5.94
CA LYS A 57 -12.85 14.58 5.41
C LYS A 57 -12.93 14.29 3.91
N GLY A 58 -14.12 14.43 3.34
CA GLY A 58 -14.39 14.07 1.95
C GLY A 58 -14.66 12.58 1.80
N THR A 59 -14.61 12.08 0.58
CA THR A 59 -14.96 10.68 0.27
C THR A 59 -13.92 10.01 -0.62
N ALA A 60 -13.64 8.75 -0.33
CA ALA A 60 -12.93 7.82 -1.21
C ALA A 60 -13.86 6.63 -1.49
N LEU A 61 -14.19 6.43 -2.76
CA LEU A 61 -15.08 5.36 -3.20
C LEU A 61 -14.34 4.38 -4.11
N LEU A 62 -14.63 3.11 -3.94
CA LEU A 62 -14.22 2.03 -4.84
C LEU A 62 -15.49 1.45 -5.48
N ASP A 63 -15.62 1.58 -6.80
CA ASP A 63 -16.82 1.17 -7.53
C ASP A 63 -18.12 1.73 -6.93
N GLY A 64 -18.12 3.03 -6.56
CA GLY A 64 -19.24 3.73 -6.00
C GLY A 64 -19.57 3.41 -4.54
N ARG A 65 -18.78 2.60 -3.84
CA ARG A 65 -18.96 2.27 -2.41
C ARG A 65 -17.80 2.81 -1.57
N PRO A 66 -18.05 3.20 -0.31
CA PRO A 66 -16.98 3.67 0.57
C PRO A 66 -15.81 2.70 0.66
N ALA A 67 -14.59 3.21 0.53
CA ALA A 67 -13.38 2.39 0.58
C ALA A 67 -13.24 1.67 1.93
N GLY A 68 -13.66 2.31 3.02
CA GLY A 68 -13.65 1.74 4.36
C GLY A 68 -14.50 0.48 4.56
N GLU A 69 -15.47 0.24 3.68
CA GLU A 69 -16.28 -0.99 3.69
C GLU A 69 -15.64 -2.11 2.84
N GLN A 70 -14.49 -1.84 2.22
CA GLN A 70 -13.92 -2.69 1.18
C GLN A 70 -12.42 -2.99 1.38
N TYR A 71 -11.94 -3.05 2.62
CA TYR A 71 -10.52 -3.30 2.94
C TYR A 71 -9.93 -4.53 2.25
N GLY A 72 -10.70 -5.60 2.11
CA GLY A 72 -10.27 -6.82 1.42
C GLY A 72 -10.02 -6.65 -0.07
N ARG A 73 -10.37 -5.51 -0.67
CA ARG A 73 -10.20 -5.20 -2.10
C ARG A 73 -9.00 -4.29 -2.40
N ILE A 74 -8.28 -3.86 -1.36
CA ILE A 74 -7.12 -2.97 -1.48
C ILE A 74 -5.85 -3.70 -1.04
N SER A 75 -4.79 -3.58 -1.81
CA SER A 75 -3.43 -3.85 -1.37
C SER A 75 -2.68 -2.54 -1.27
N TYR A 76 -2.36 -2.13 -0.05
CA TYR A 76 -1.49 -0.98 0.21
C TYR A 76 -0.05 -1.47 0.36
N ILE A 77 0.84 -0.94 -0.45
CA ILE A 77 2.26 -1.30 -0.51
C ILE A 77 3.06 -0.04 -0.18
N THR A 78 3.91 -0.12 0.83
CA THR A 78 4.76 0.99 1.25
C THR A 78 6.22 0.57 1.27
N GLY A 79 7.13 1.46 0.89
CA GLY A 79 8.56 1.25 1.02
C GLY A 79 9.07 1.34 2.47
N GLU A 80 8.27 1.89 3.40
CA GLU A 80 8.66 2.07 4.82
C GLU A 80 8.72 0.75 5.62
N GLY A 81 8.30 -0.37 5.03
CA GLY A 81 8.38 -1.71 5.63
C GLY A 81 7.43 -1.91 6.82
N SER A 82 6.34 -2.62 6.55
CA SER A 82 5.41 -3.12 7.59
C SER A 82 5.67 -4.60 7.87
N TYR A 83 6.91 -5.03 7.94
CA TYR A 83 7.32 -6.42 8.05
C TYR A 83 7.84 -6.78 9.44
N TYR A 84 7.88 -8.07 9.71
CA TYR A 84 8.42 -8.63 10.95
C TYR A 84 9.89 -9.05 10.74
N PRO A 85 10.89 -8.29 11.22
CA PRO A 85 12.31 -8.53 10.90
C PRO A 85 12.83 -9.87 11.39
N ALA A 86 12.22 -10.46 12.39
CA ALA A 86 12.62 -11.76 12.93
C ALA A 86 12.10 -12.96 12.12
N LEU A 87 11.15 -12.74 11.20
CA LEU A 87 10.61 -13.81 10.36
C LEU A 87 11.51 -14.08 9.17
N THR A 88 11.45 -15.31 8.68
CA THR A 88 11.94 -15.63 7.34
C THR A 88 10.93 -15.12 6.30
N VAL A 89 11.40 -14.91 5.07
CA VAL A 89 10.54 -14.50 3.94
C VAL A 89 9.39 -15.48 3.73
N ALA A 90 9.64 -16.80 3.88
CA ALA A 90 8.59 -17.82 3.80
C ALA A 90 7.59 -17.73 4.96
N ALA A 91 8.07 -17.55 6.21
CA ALA A 91 7.21 -17.43 7.38
C ALA A 91 6.33 -16.16 7.31
N TYR A 92 6.86 -15.07 6.77
CA TYR A 92 6.08 -13.85 6.51
C TYR A 92 4.98 -14.10 5.49
N GLY A 93 5.26 -14.82 4.40
CA GLY A 93 4.25 -15.21 3.42
C GLY A 93 3.14 -16.09 4.02
N GLN A 94 3.50 -17.03 4.92
CA GLN A 94 2.51 -17.86 5.64
C GLN A 94 1.64 -17.01 6.55
N LEU A 95 2.22 -16.11 7.34
CA LEU A 95 1.49 -15.17 8.18
C LEU A 95 0.48 -14.35 7.38
N LEU A 96 0.88 -13.84 6.21
CA LEU A 96 -0.02 -13.09 5.34
C LEU A 96 -1.14 -13.96 4.76
N ALA A 97 -0.86 -15.23 4.44
CA ALA A 97 -1.87 -16.17 3.98
C ALA A 97 -2.93 -16.45 5.06
N ASP A 98 -2.52 -16.53 6.31
CA ASP A 98 -3.41 -16.75 7.44
C ASP A 98 -4.28 -15.51 7.75
N LEU A 99 -3.74 -14.30 7.52
CA LEU A 99 -4.43 -13.04 7.84
C LEU A 99 -5.27 -12.48 6.70
N HIS A 100 -4.94 -12.78 5.44
CA HIS A 100 -5.57 -12.16 4.28
C HIS A 100 -6.16 -13.21 3.33
N PRO A 101 -7.47 -13.40 3.30
CA PRO A 101 -8.12 -14.39 2.41
C PRO A 101 -7.80 -14.21 0.92
N ALA A 102 -7.50 -12.98 0.49
CA ALA A 102 -7.11 -12.68 -0.89
C ALA A 102 -5.64 -12.99 -1.20
N PHE A 103 -4.82 -13.36 -0.20
CA PHE A 103 -3.41 -13.68 -0.42
C PHE A 103 -3.27 -15.04 -1.12
N ALA A 104 -2.42 -15.09 -2.15
CA ALA A 104 -2.18 -16.30 -2.94
C ALA A 104 -0.74 -16.79 -2.75
N PRO A 105 -0.49 -17.82 -1.93
CA PRO A 105 0.87 -18.32 -1.64
C PRO A 105 1.65 -18.71 -2.91
N ALA A 106 0.99 -19.35 -3.87
CA ALA A 106 1.62 -19.71 -5.14
C ALA A 106 2.05 -18.48 -5.97
N ARG A 107 1.31 -17.37 -5.86
CA ARG A 107 1.68 -16.10 -6.52
C ARG A 107 2.83 -15.43 -5.77
N TYR A 108 2.83 -15.50 -4.45
CA TYR A 108 3.94 -15.03 -3.63
C TYR A 108 5.25 -15.73 -4.01
N ALA A 109 5.24 -17.05 -4.08
CA ALA A 109 6.42 -17.84 -4.47
C ALA A 109 6.98 -17.42 -5.85
N LYS A 110 6.11 -17.17 -6.83
CA LYS A 110 6.52 -16.67 -8.16
C LYS A 110 7.17 -15.28 -8.10
N PHE A 111 6.67 -14.38 -7.24
CA PHE A 111 7.30 -13.08 -7.06
C PHE A 111 8.64 -13.18 -6.31
N LEU A 112 8.78 -14.09 -5.36
CA LEU A 112 10.06 -14.34 -4.72
C LEU A 112 11.10 -14.80 -5.74
N GLU A 113 10.74 -15.73 -6.61
CA GLU A 113 11.60 -16.19 -7.71
C GLU A 113 11.95 -15.02 -8.66
N PHE A 114 10.96 -14.24 -9.10
CA PHE A 114 11.18 -13.09 -9.98
C PHE A 114 12.12 -12.04 -9.37
N PHE A 115 12.03 -11.79 -8.06
CA PHE A 115 12.88 -10.85 -7.35
C PHE A 115 14.21 -11.46 -6.84
N SER A 116 14.47 -12.73 -7.13
CA SER A 116 15.65 -13.47 -6.65
C SER A 116 15.79 -13.45 -5.13
N LEU A 117 14.69 -13.71 -4.42
CA LEU A 117 14.60 -13.79 -2.96
C LEU A 117 14.45 -15.25 -2.53
N HIS A 118 15.13 -15.63 -1.45
CA HIS A 118 15.03 -16.97 -0.90
C HIS A 118 14.09 -16.99 0.31
N GLY A 119 13.19 -17.97 0.35
CA GLY A 119 12.23 -18.13 1.43
C GLY A 119 12.87 -18.34 2.81
N SER A 120 14.09 -18.88 2.86
CA SER A 120 14.87 -19.11 4.08
C SER A 120 15.54 -17.86 4.64
N ASP A 121 15.63 -16.77 3.86
CA ASP A 121 16.30 -15.56 4.29
C ASP A 121 15.51 -14.89 5.43
N VAL A 122 16.22 -14.44 6.46
CA VAL A 122 15.65 -13.67 7.57
C VAL A 122 15.51 -12.22 7.12
N ILE A 123 14.29 -11.67 7.20
CA ILE A 123 13.96 -10.35 6.67
C ILE A 123 14.88 -9.25 7.24
N GLY A 124 15.19 -9.32 8.54
CA GLY A 124 16.06 -8.35 9.20
C GLY A 124 17.49 -8.31 8.66
N HIS A 125 17.95 -9.39 8.03
CA HIS A 125 19.29 -9.48 7.44
C HIS A 125 19.35 -9.03 5.97
N LEU A 126 18.20 -8.80 5.34
CA LEU A 126 18.12 -8.33 3.97
C LEU A 126 18.56 -6.86 3.84
N SER A 127 19.09 -6.51 2.67
CA SER A 127 19.31 -5.09 2.32
C SER A 127 18.00 -4.34 2.20
N THR A 128 18.02 -3.01 2.27
CA THR A 128 16.82 -2.17 2.10
C THR A 128 16.10 -2.48 0.79
N GLY A 129 16.84 -2.61 -0.32
CA GLY A 129 16.24 -2.95 -1.61
C GLY A 129 15.64 -4.37 -1.64
N GLN A 130 16.25 -5.35 -0.98
CA GLN A 130 15.67 -6.70 -0.86
C GLN A 130 14.40 -6.69 -0.01
N ARG A 131 14.38 -5.94 1.09
CA ARG A 131 13.17 -5.76 1.91
C ARG A 131 12.04 -5.13 1.14
N ALA A 132 12.32 -4.08 0.35
CA ALA A 132 11.32 -3.47 -0.52
C ALA A 132 10.74 -4.49 -1.53
N ARG A 133 11.57 -5.39 -2.08
CA ARG A 133 11.11 -6.46 -2.96
C ARG A 133 10.24 -7.48 -2.23
N VAL A 134 10.52 -7.80 -0.96
CA VAL A 134 9.64 -8.67 -0.14
C VAL A 134 8.26 -8.03 0.02
N GLU A 135 8.20 -6.72 0.32
CA GLU A 135 6.92 -5.98 0.44
C GLU A 135 6.15 -5.93 -0.89
N LEU A 136 6.84 -5.72 -2.00
CA LEU A 136 6.23 -5.80 -3.34
C LEU A 136 5.68 -7.19 -3.63
N ALA A 137 6.47 -8.24 -3.37
CA ALA A 137 6.03 -9.62 -3.54
C ALA A 137 4.78 -9.92 -2.70
N ALA A 138 4.79 -9.49 -1.43
CA ALA A 138 3.67 -9.65 -0.50
C ALA A 138 2.42 -8.89 -0.96
N GLY A 139 2.58 -7.65 -1.38
CA GLY A 139 1.48 -6.81 -1.86
C GLY A 139 0.86 -7.34 -3.15
N PHE A 140 1.68 -7.73 -4.12
CA PHE A 140 1.21 -8.29 -5.38
C PHE A 140 0.70 -9.73 -5.29
N ALA A 141 1.05 -10.46 -4.22
CA ALA A 141 0.49 -11.77 -3.97
C ALA A 141 -0.99 -11.72 -3.58
N LYS A 142 -1.49 -10.60 -3.08
CA LYS A 142 -2.93 -10.41 -2.85
C LYS A 142 -3.65 -10.28 -4.20
N ARG A 143 -4.71 -11.04 -4.37
CA ARG A 143 -5.58 -10.99 -5.57
C ARG A 143 -6.69 -9.98 -5.35
N VAL A 144 -6.38 -8.71 -5.47
CA VAL A 144 -7.30 -7.60 -5.25
C VAL A 144 -7.40 -6.71 -6.48
N PRO A 145 -8.52 -5.99 -6.68
CA PRO A 145 -8.69 -5.09 -7.82
C PRO A 145 -7.89 -3.79 -7.72
N TYR A 146 -7.48 -3.37 -6.50
CA TYR A 146 -6.83 -2.08 -6.28
C TYR A 146 -5.50 -2.23 -5.57
N TYR A 147 -4.46 -1.64 -6.16
CA TYR A 147 -3.12 -1.56 -5.59
C TYR A 147 -2.77 -0.08 -5.39
N LEU A 148 -2.51 0.28 -4.14
CA LEU A 148 -2.01 1.60 -3.77
C LEU A 148 -0.54 1.45 -3.38
N MET A 149 0.35 2.15 -4.07
CA MET A 149 1.80 2.04 -3.87
C MET A 149 2.38 3.39 -3.46
N ASP A 150 3.03 3.41 -2.32
CA ASP A 150 3.64 4.60 -1.74
C ASP A 150 5.16 4.44 -1.73
N GLU A 151 5.83 5.07 -2.70
CA GLU A 151 7.28 5.05 -2.88
C GLU A 151 7.90 3.64 -2.79
N PRO A 152 7.40 2.65 -3.54
CA PRO A 152 7.72 1.24 -3.32
C PRO A 152 9.16 0.83 -3.66
N PHE A 153 9.97 1.74 -4.21
CA PHE A 153 11.33 1.47 -4.71
C PHE A 153 12.42 2.35 -4.08
N LEU A 154 12.15 3.01 -2.98
CA LEU A 154 13.16 3.81 -2.26
C LEU A 154 14.06 2.96 -1.37
#